data_b1c8045cd84b12d0dee7820dd6fbaf68
#
_entry.id   b1c8045cd84b12d0dee7820dd6fbaf68
#
_cell.length_a   1.000
_cell.length_b   1.000
_cell.length_c   1.000
_cell.angle_alpha   90.00
_cell.angle_beta   90.00
_cell.angle_gamma   90.00
#
_symmetry.space_group_name_H-M   'P 1'
#
loop_
_entity.id
_entity.type
_entity.pdbx_description
1 polymer ?
#
loop_
_entity_poly.entity_id
_entity_poly.type
_entity_poly.pdbx_seq_one_letter_code
_entity_poly.pdbx_strand_id
1 'polypeptide(L)'
;VSNVIKDHQKAAGIILSESLRMTDLVESILSLSKMDSHTFDLHPTDLEVIEFLDECVDIMSTIRRDCVIHLEAARPLMIHTDPELLKRVIQNILSNCLRYAEHEILIRMSTDGNSLILLIQDDGPGFLEKDLPHIFERFYKGNGGKNGIGLSIVWTGIHYLGGSITAGNRAV
;
A
#
# COMPACT_ATOMS: atom_id res chain seq x y z
N VAL A 1 -39.18 18.06 1.73
CA VAL A 1 -38.52 17.85 0.41
C VAL A 1 -37.00 17.90 0.54
N SER A 2 -36.43 18.91 1.23
CA SER A 2 -34.95 19.07 1.37
C SER A 2 -34.26 17.91 2.11
N ASN A 3 -34.86 17.31 3.13
CA ASN A 3 -34.29 16.19 3.87
C ASN A 3 -34.28 14.90 3.03
N VAL A 4 -35.31 14.62 2.29
CA VAL A 4 -35.40 13.43 1.43
C VAL A 4 -34.33 13.46 0.34
N ILE A 5 -34.06 14.62 -0.26
CA ILE A 5 -33.01 14.77 -1.27
C ILE A 5 -31.62 14.53 -0.66
N LYS A 6 -31.37 15.05 0.55
CA LYS A 6 -30.09 14.82 1.27
C LYS A 6 -29.91 13.35 1.61
N ASP A 7 -30.96 12.65 2.02
CA ASP A 7 -30.92 11.23 2.34
C ASP A 7 -30.64 10.38 1.09
N HIS A 8 -31.23 10.72 -0.06
CA HIS A 8 -30.94 10.06 -1.33
C HIS A 8 -29.51 10.30 -1.81
N GLN A 9 -28.99 11.54 -1.68
CA GLN A 9 -27.60 11.85 -2.02
C GLN A 9 -26.62 11.09 -1.14
N LYS A 10 -26.89 11.00 0.17
CA LYS A 10 -26.08 10.22 1.11
C LYS A 10 -26.11 8.73 0.78
N ALA A 11 -27.29 8.18 0.49
CA ALA A 11 -27.43 6.78 0.09
C ALA A 11 -26.70 6.48 -1.22
N ALA A 12 -26.83 7.35 -2.23
CA ALA A 12 -26.11 7.22 -3.49
C ALA A 12 -24.58 7.28 -3.30
N GLY A 13 -24.08 8.16 -2.43
CA GLY A 13 -22.66 8.24 -2.07
C GLY A 13 -22.15 6.96 -1.40
N ILE A 14 -22.93 6.37 -0.49
CA ILE A 14 -22.61 5.10 0.15
C ILE A 14 -22.58 3.96 -0.88
N ILE A 15 -23.58 3.87 -1.75
CA ILE A 15 -23.64 2.84 -2.80
C ILE A 15 -22.43 2.96 -3.73
N LEU A 16 -22.09 4.17 -4.17
CA LEU A 16 -20.95 4.41 -5.03
C LEU A 16 -19.64 4.00 -4.35
N SER A 17 -19.42 4.40 -3.09
CA SER A 17 -18.21 4.06 -2.34
C SER A 17 -18.06 2.55 -2.13
N GLU A 18 -19.15 1.85 -1.81
CA GLU A 18 -19.11 0.40 -1.66
C GLU A 18 -18.91 -0.33 -3.01
N SER A 19 -19.48 0.20 -4.10
CA SER A 19 -19.27 -0.36 -5.44
C SER A 19 -17.80 -0.23 -5.87
N LEU A 20 -17.19 0.94 -5.68
CA LEU A 20 -15.76 1.15 -5.95
C LEU A 20 -14.89 0.21 -5.10
N ARG A 21 -15.22 0.09 -3.82
CA ARG A 21 -14.53 -0.83 -2.91
C ARG A 21 -14.64 -2.31 -3.36
N MET A 22 -15.79 -2.73 -3.87
CA MET A 22 -15.96 -4.08 -4.42
C MET A 22 -15.13 -4.28 -5.68
N THR A 23 -15.05 -3.29 -6.55
CA THR A 23 -14.18 -3.32 -7.74
C THR A 23 -12.71 -3.51 -7.34
N ASP A 24 -12.19 -2.70 -6.40
CA ASP A 24 -10.83 -2.81 -5.89
C ASP A 24 -10.54 -4.20 -5.31
N LEU A 25 -11.51 -4.78 -4.61
CA LEU A 25 -11.40 -6.13 -4.05
C LEU A 25 -11.29 -7.20 -5.15
N VAL A 26 -12.16 -7.14 -6.15
CA VAL A 26 -12.16 -8.09 -7.26
C VAL A 26 -10.85 -8.01 -8.03
N GLU A 27 -10.39 -6.81 -8.36
CA GLU A 27 -9.10 -6.59 -9.03
C GLU A 27 -7.93 -7.12 -8.20
N SER A 28 -7.98 -6.93 -6.88
CA SER A 28 -6.98 -7.44 -5.95
C SER A 28 -6.92 -8.97 -5.95
N ILE A 29 -8.07 -9.62 -5.89
CA ILE A 29 -8.16 -11.08 -5.92
C ILE A 29 -7.70 -11.63 -7.28
N LEU A 30 -8.12 -11.02 -8.38
CA LEU A 30 -7.70 -11.43 -9.72
C LEU A 30 -6.18 -11.31 -9.92
N SER A 31 -5.58 -10.23 -9.42
CA SER A 31 -4.12 -10.04 -9.50
C SER A 31 -3.37 -11.08 -8.67
N LEU A 32 -3.81 -11.35 -7.43
CA LEU A 32 -3.23 -12.43 -6.63
C LEU A 32 -3.36 -13.78 -7.33
N SER A 33 -4.51 -14.08 -7.92
CA SER A 33 -4.74 -15.31 -8.64
C SER A 33 -3.81 -15.46 -9.86
N LYS A 34 -3.58 -14.38 -10.62
CA LYS A 34 -2.65 -14.37 -11.75
C LYS A 34 -1.20 -14.57 -11.30
N MET A 35 -0.79 -13.96 -10.19
CA MET A 35 0.54 -14.16 -9.62
C MET A 35 0.74 -15.60 -9.15
N ASP A 36 -0.25 -16.20 -8.48
CA ASP A 36 -0.20 -17.59 -8.01
C ASP A 36 -0.10 -18.59 -9.15
N SER A 37 -0.82 -18.35 -10.23
CA SER A 37 -0.79 -19.22 -11.43
C SER A 37 0.43 -18.96 -12.33
N HIS A 38 1.32 -18.05 -11.94
CA HIS A 38 2.47 -17.61 -12.76
C HIS A 38 2.07 -17.10 -14.16
N THR A 39 0.84 -16.59 -14.29
CA THR A 39 0.31 -16.00 -15.53
C THR A 39 0.31 -14.48 -15.51
N PHE A 40 0.91 -13.88 -14.49
CA PHE A 40 1.07 -12.44 -14.42
C PHE A 40 2.26 -12.02 -15.27
N ASP A 41 1.99 -11.27 -16.34
CA ASP A 41 3.05 -10.75 -17.22
C ASP A 41 3.65 -9.48 -16.62
N LEU A 42 4.95 -9.52 -16.34
CA LEU A 42 5.71 -8.35 -15.92
C LEU A 42 6.13 -7.52 -17.13
N HIS A 43 6.03 -6.21 -17.02
CA HIS A 43 6.47 -5.24 -18.01
C HIS A 43 7.57 -4.34 -17.42
N PRO A 44 8.79 -4.87 -17.16
CA PRO A 44 9.84 -4.11 -16.52
C PRO A 44 10.36 -3.01 -17.44
N THR A 45 10.55 -1.83 -16.87
CA THR A 45 11.14 -0.65 -17.50
C THR A 45 12.14 0.00 -16.55
N ASP A 46 12.96 0.89 -17.07
CA ASP A 46 13.84 1.70 -16.24
C ASP A 46 13.02 2.78 -15.54
N LEU A 47 13.15 2.84 -14.22
CA LEU A 47 12.36 3.69 -13.35
C LEU A 47 13.28 4.52 -12.45
N GLU A 48 13.07 5.83 -12.42
CA GLU A 48 13.69 6.70 -11.42
C GLU A 48 12.86 6.63 -10.11
N VAL A 49 13.50 6.16 -9.04
CA VAL A 49 12.79 5.77 -7.81
C VAL A 49 12.24 6.97 -7.06
N ILE A 50 12.96 8.11 -7.02
CA ILE A 50 12.51 9.29 -6.27
C ILE A 50 11.29 9.90 -6.94
N GLU A 51 11.32 10.13 -8.25
CA GLU A 51 10.18 10.67 -9.01
C GLU A 51 8.95 9.76 -8.86
N PHE A 52 9.17 8.45 -8.93
CA PHE A 52 8.10 7.47 -8.74
C PHE A 52 7.50 7.51 -7.31
N LEU A 53 8.34 7.61 -6.28
CA LEU A 53 7.86 7.70 -4.90
C LEU A 53 7.15 9.02 -4.62
N ASP A 54 7.64 10.14 -5.19
CA ASP A 54 6.99 11.44 -5.10
C ASP A 54 5.57 11.39 -5.69
N GLU A 55 5.41 10.80 -6.89
CA GLU A 55 4.07 10.59 -7.47
C GLU A 55 3.16 9.75 -6.56
N CYS A 56 3.68 8.69 -5.95
CA CYS A 56 2.91 7.87 -5.01
C CYS A 56 2.51 8.67 -3.78
N VAL A 57 3.42 9.47 -3.22
CA VAL A 57 3.18 10.34 -2.07
C VAL A 57 2.12 11.40 -2.39
N ASP A 58 2.22 12.06 -3.53
CA ASP A 58 1.26 13.07 -3.95
C ASP A 58 -0.17 12.50 -4.03
N ILE A 59 -0.33 11.35 -4.66
CA ILE A 59 -1.63 10.67 -4.75
C ILE A 59 -2.15 10.32 -3.35
N MET A 60 -1.34 9.69 -2.52
CA MET A 60 -1.75 9.19 -1.21
C MET A 60 -2.02 10.30 -0.20
N SER A 61 -1.31 11.43 -0.27
CA SER A 61 -1.52 12.61 0.58
C SER A 61 -2.90 13.26 0.38
N THR A 62 -3.56 13.02 -0.76
CA THR A 62 -4.92 13.50 -0.99
C THR A 62 -5.99 12.76 -0.17
N ILE A 63 -5.68 11.53 0.28
CA ILE A 63 -6.62 10.64 0.97
C ILE A 63 -6.83 11.09 2.43
N ARG A 64 -5.75 11.49 3.10
CA ARG A 64 -5.78 11.92 4.50
C ARG A 64 -4.89 13.14 4.71
N ARG A 65 -5.52 14.33 4.76
CA ARG A 65 -4.81 15.62 4.80
C ARG A 65 -4.21 15.99 6.16
N ASP A 66 -4.61 15.32 7.22
CA ASP A 66 -4.10 15.51 8.60
C ASP A 66 -2.91 14.59 8.91
N CYS A 67 -2.47 13.78 7.96
CA CYS A 67 -1.28 12.94 8.06
C CYS A 67 -0.25 13.39 7.01
N VAL A 68 0.97 13.63 7.45
CA VAL A 68 2.07 14.08 6.58
C VAL A 68 2.92 12.88 6.17
N ILE A 69 3.25 12.78 4.88
CA ILE A 69 4.15 11.74 4.38
C ILE A 69 5.50 12.41 4.05
N HIS A 70 6.55 11.98 4.72
CA HIS A 70 7.93 12.44 4.51
C HIS A 70 8.69 11.45 3.65
N LEU A 71 9.32 11.92 2.56
CA LEU A 71 10.23 11.12 1.74
C LEU A 71 11.68 11.57 1.99
N GLU A 72 12.50 10.66 2.49
CA GLU A 72 13.93 10.84 2.69
C GLU A 72 14.71 10.00 1.68
N ALA A 73 15.37 10.64 0.73
CA ALA A 73 16.19 10.00 -0.28
C ALA A 73 17.51 10.72 -0.43
N ALA A 74 18.62 9.98 -0.40
CA ALA A 74 19.95 10.58 -0.43
C ALA A 74 20.40 10.99 -1.84
N ARG A 75 19.98 10.26 -2.87
CA ARG A 75 20.39 10.46 -4.28
C ARG A 75 19.41 9.75 -5.23
N PRO A 76 19.28 10.24 -6.48
CA PRO A 76 18.55 9.56 -7.54
C PRO A 76 19.05 8.12 -7.74
N LEU A 77 18.14 7.21 -8.02
CA LEU A 77 18.42 5.81 -8.28
C LEU A 77 17.54 5.29 -9.41
N MET A 78 18.18 4.71 -10.44
CA MET A 78 17.48 4.00 -11.50
C MET A 78 17.42 2.51 -11.15
N ILE A 79 16.24 1.92 -11.30
CA ILE A 79 16.04 0.48 -11.18
C ILE A 79 15.29 -0.06 -12.41
N HIS A 80 15.50 -1.32 -12.73
CA HIS A 80 14.75 -2.01 -13.79
C HIS A 80 13.68 -2.88 -13.15
N THR A 81 12.41 -2.46 -13.24
CA THR A 81 11.30 -3.11 -12.54
C THR A 81 9.98 -2.88 -13.28
N ASP A 82 8.92 -3.57 -12.88
CA ASP A 82 7.56 -3.27 -13.33
C ASP A 82 6.96 -2.13 -12.49
N PRO A 83 6.76 -0.91 -13.08
CA PRO A 83 6.28 0.26 -12.35
C PRO A 83 4.87 0.09 -11.79
N GLU A 84 3.99 -0.59 -12.55
CA GLU A 84 2.58 -0.75 -12.15
C GLU A 84 2.45 -1.70 -10.95
N LEU A 85 3.21 -2.80 -10.96
CA LEU A 85 3.22 -3.73 -9.83
C LEU A 85 3.86 -3.07 -8.60
N LEU A 86 4.98 -2.35 -8.78
CA LEU A 86 5.62 -1.63 -7.69
C LEU A 86 4.71 -0.54 -7.12
N LYS A 87 4.01 0.23 -7.98
CA LYS A 87 3.02 1.24 -7.57
C LYS A 87 1.92 0.63 -6.71
N ARG A 88 1.40 -0.51 -7.13
CA ARG A 88 0.38 -1.24 -6.37
C ARG A 88 0.88 -1.69 -5.01
N VAL A 89 2.11 -2.15 -4.92
CA VAL A 89 2.76 -2.52 -3.66
C VAL A 89 2.85 -1.31 -2.72
N ILE A 90 3.44 -0.21 -3.20
CA ILE A 90 3.63 1.02 -2.40
C ILE A 90 2.29 1.60 -1.94
N GLN A 91 1.29 1.67 -2.81
CA GLN A 91 -0.04 2.16 -2.46
C GLN A 91 -0.73 1.30 -1.39
N ASN A 92 -0.56 -0.03 -1.43
CA ASN A 92 -1.11 -0.90 -0.38
C ASN A 92 -0.42 -0.69 0.98
N ILE A 93 0.91 -0.51 0.99
CA ILE A 93 1.65 -0.18 2.21
C ILE A 93 1.19 1.17 2.75
N LEU A 94 1.23 2.23 1.93
CA LEU A 94 0.85 3.58 2.34
C LEU A 94 -0.61 3.68 2.78
N SER A 95 -1.52 2.96 2.10
CA SER A 95 -2.93 2.87 2.51
C SER A 95 -3.09 2.22 3.89
N ASN A 96 -2.24 1.24 4.21
CA ASN A 96 -2.20 0.65 5.54
C ASN A 96 -1.64 1.65 6.56
N CYS A 97 -0.50 2.27 6.29
CA CYS A 97 0.09 3.30 7.17
C CYS A 97 -0.89 4.45 7.40
N LEU A 98 -1.50 5.03 6.36
CA LEU A 98 -2.48 6.13 6.49
C LEU A 98 -3.69 5.76 7.36
N ARG A 99 -4.04 4.49 7.46
CA ARG A 99 -5.13 4.04 8.31
C ARG A 99 -4.79 4.10 9.79
N TYR A 100 -3.55 3.77 10.13
CA TYR A 100 -3.12 3.58 11.51
C TYR A 100 -2.24 4.70 12.03
N ALA A 101 -1.57 5.46 11.16
CA ALA A 101 -0.77 6.62 11.53
C ALA A 101 -1.59 7.61 12.38
N GLU A 102 -0.97 8.21 13.37
CA GLU A 102 -1.56 9.32 14.13
C GLU A 102 -1.37 10.63 13.36
N HIS A 103 -0.14 10.97 12.95
CA HIS A 103 0.20 12.24 12.33
C HIS A 103 1.14 12.14 11.14
N GLU A 104 2.05 11.15 11.10
CA GLU A 104 3.11 11.11 10.10
C GLU A 104 3.47 9.70 9.61
N ILE A 105 3.95 9.66 8.37
CA ILE A 105 4.54 8.50 7.74
C ILE A 105 5.92 8.90 7.21
N LEU A 106 6.93 8.08 7.47
CA LEU A 106 8.28 8.27 6.95
C LEU A 106 8.58 7.19 5.92
N ILE A 107 8.99 7.61 4.73
CA ILE A 107 9.58 6.76 3.70
C ILE A 107 11.06 7.10 3.61
N ARG A 108 11.93 6.14 3.90
CA ARG A 108 13.38 6.31 3.75
C ARG A 108 13.91 5.37 2.68
N MET A 109 14.58 5.95 1.70
CA MET A 109 15.25 5.23 0.63
C MET A 109 16.75 5.09 0.92
N SER A 110 17.26 3.87 0.80
CA SER A 110 18.69 3.57 0.86
C SER A 110 19.04 2.45 -0.10
N THR A 111 20.33 2.18 -0.26
CA THR A 111 20.84 1.10 -1.12
C THR A 111 21.82 0.23 -0.35
N ASP A 112 21.78 -1.07 -0.62
CA ASP A 112 22.81 -2.03 -0.20
C ASP A 112 23.29 -2.79 -1.43
N GLY A 113 24.52 -2.47 -1.87
CA GLY A 113 25.05 -2.97 -3.14
C GLY A 113 24.14 -2.56 -4.32
N ASN A 114 23.56 -3.55 -4.99
CA ASN A 114 22.62 -3.35 -6.11
C ASN A 114 21.15 -3.40 -5.68
N SER A 115 20.86 -3.49 -4.39
CA SER A 115 19.50 -3.58 -3.88
C SER A 115 18.97 -2.23 -3.43
N LEU A 116 17.76 -1.89 -3.84
CA LEU A 116 16.97 -0.81 -3.25
C LEU A 116 16.38 -1.28 -1.93
N ILE A 117 16.55 -0.48 -0.88
CA ILE A 117 15.90 -0.69 0.41
C ILE A 117 14.95 0.47 0.67
N LEU A 118 13.69 0.17 0.87
CA LEU A 118 12.66 1.11 1.30
C LEU A 118 12.22 0.78 2.72
N LEU A 119 12.44 1.70 3.65
CA LEU A 119 11.88 1.66 4.99
C LEU A 119 10.67 2.58 5.02
N ILE A 120 9.49 2.02 5.30
CA ILE A 120 8.23 2.78 5.43
C ILE A 120 7.73 2.58 6.85
N GLN A 121 7.55 3.68 7.59
CA GLN A 121 7.16 3.68 8.99
C GLN A 121 6.01 4.66 9.21
N ASP A 122 5.07 4.30 10.06
CA ASP A 122 4.06 5.20 10.59
C ASP A 122 4.26 5.41 12.11
N ASP A 123 3.65 6.45 12.63
CA ASP A 123 3.66 6.80 14.07
C ASP A 123 2.47 6.21 14.83
N GLY A 124 1.78 5.25 14.24
CA GLY A 124 0.63 4.57 14.84
C GLY A 124 0.99 3.58 15.94
N PRO A 125 0.00 2.88 16.48
CA PRO A 125 0.17 1.98 17.63
C PRO A 125 0.97 0.70 17.30
N GLY A 126 1.34 0.48 16.04
CA GLY A 126 2.02 -0.72 15.59
C GLY A 126 1.13 -1.97 15.54
N PHE A 127 1.77 -3.10 15.31
CA PHE A 127 1.13 -4.41 15.28
C PHE A 127 1.16 -5.06 16.68
N LEU A 128 0.11 -5.83 17.01
CA LEU A 128 0.21 -6.71 18.17
C LEU A 128 1.21 -7.84 17.85
N GLU A 129 2.05 -8.22 18.81
CA GLU A 129 3.08 -9.25 18.62
C GLU A 129 2.50 -10.57 18.07
N LYS A 130 1.30 -10.94 18.53
CA LYS A 130 0.59 -12.15 18.04
C LYS A 130 0.15 -12.05 16.57
N ASP A 131 -0.01 -10.84 16.04
CA ASP A 131 -0.48 -10.61 14.67
C ASP A 131 0.69 -10.59 13.67
N LEU A 132 1.90 -10.20 14.11
CA LEU A 132 3.08 -10.06 13.26
C LEU A 132 3.38 -11.28 12.36
N PRO A 133 3.29 -12.53 12.83
CA PRO A 133 3.53 -13.69 11.98
C PRO A 133 2.50 -13.86 10.85
N HIS A 134 1.32 -13.24 10.99
CA HIS A 134 0.15 -13.47 10.15
C HIS A 134 -0.22 -12.29 9.26
N ILE A 135 0.40 -11.11 9.42
CA ILE A 135 -0.02 -9.86 8.75
C ILE A 135 0.01 -9.95 7.22
N PHE A 136 0.83 -10.81 6.65
CA PHE A 136 0.93 -11.05 5.21
C PHE A 136 0.02 -12.17 4.71
N GLU A 137 -0.66 -12.89 5.61
CA GLU A 137 -1.61 -13.94 5.22
C GLU A 137 -2.85 -13.33 4.58
N ARG A 138 -3.40 -14.04 3.61
CA ARG A 138 -4.63 -13.61 2.93
C ARG A 138 -5.81 -13.65 3.87
N PHE A 139 -6.64 -12.61 3.80
CA PHE A 139 -7.83 -12.45 4.63
C PHE A 139 -7.57 -12.32 6.12
N TYR A 140 -6.31 -12.28 6.54
CA TYR A 140 -5.98 -12.00 7.93
C TYR A 140 -6.34 -10.54 8.27
N LYS A 141 -7.06 -10.37 9.36
CA LYS A 141 -7.52 -9.07 9.86
C LYS A 141 -7.07 -8.94 11.31
N GLY A 142 -6.09 -8.11 11.55
CA GLY A 142 -5.85 -7.57 12.88
C GLY A 142 -6.97 -6.62 13.31
N ASN A 143 -6.84 -6.00 14.46
CA ASN A 143 -7.83 -5.02 14.97
C ASN A 143 -8.02 -3.88 13.95
N GLY A 144 -9.24 -3.73 13.44
CA GLY A 144 -9.62 -2.65 12.51
C GLY A 144 -9.34 -2.91 11.02
N GLY A 145 -8.85 -4.09 10.64
CA GLY A 145 -8.57 -4.44 9.24
C GLY A 145 -9.84 -4.49 8.37
N LYS A 146 -9.82 -3.83 7.18
CA LYS A 146 -11.00 -3.83 6.27
C LYS A 146 -11.18 -5.20 5.60
N ASN A 147 -10.25 -5.63 4.76
CA ASN A 147 -10.41 -6.78 3.86
C ASN A 147 -9.36 -7.87 4.06
N GLY A 148 -8.22 -7.57 4.70
CA GLY A 148 -7.12 -8.52 4.93
C GLY A 148 -6.40 -8.98 3.66
N ILE A 149 -6.49 -8.21 2.55
CA ILE A 149 -5.87 -8.55 1.27
C ILE A 149 -4.67 -7.65 0.96
N GLY A 150 -4.65 -6.41 1.45
CA GLY A 150 -3.64 -5.42 1.08
C GLY A 150 -2.20 -5.87 1.33
N LEU A 151 -1.89 -6.34 2.54
CA LEU A 151 -0.53 -6.79 2.87
C LEU A 151 -0.15 -8.10 2.19
N SER A 152 -1.11 -8.97 1.88
CA SER A 152 -0.82 -10.18 1.07
C SER A 152 -0.49 -9.83 -0.39
N ILE A 153 -1.09 -8.77 -0.94
CA ILE A 153 -0.69 -8.23 -2.26
C ILE A 153 0.75 -7.71 -2.19
N VAL A 154 1.08 -6.97 -1.13
CA VAL A 154 2.44 -6.47 -0.92
C VAL A 154 3.44 -7.62 -0.89
N TRP A 155 3.18 -8.63 -0.09
CA TRP A 155 4.07 -9.80 0.04
C TRP A 155 4.25 -10.52 -1.30
N THR A 156 3.14 -10.85 -1.97
CA THR A 156 3.17 -11.55 -3.25
C THR A 156 3.83 -10.70 -4.33
N GLY A 157 3.48 -9.39 -4.42
CA GLY A 157 4.03 -8.48 -5.42
C GLY A 157 5.54 -8.27 -5.27
N ILE A 158 6.02 -8.07 -4.04
CA ILE A 158 7.47 -7.93 -3.79
C ILE A 158 8.24 -9.21 -4.18
N HIS A 159 7.72 -10.38 -3.83
CA HIS A 159 8.35 -11.64 -4.23
C HIS A 159 8.32 -11.84 -5.75
N TYR A 160 7.25 -11.42 -6.41
CA TYR A 160 7.14 -11.47 -7.87
C TYR A 160 8.14 -10.54 -8.56
N LEU A 161 8.47 -9.40 -7.94
CA LEU A 161 9.53 -8.47 -8.37
C LEU A 161 10.95 -8.96 -7.98
N GLY A 162 11.09 -10.12 -7.34
CA GLY A 162 12.38 -10.69 -6.92
C GLY A 162 12.93 -10.09 -5.62
N GLY A 163 12.12 -9.35 -4.87
CA GLY A 163 12.48 -8.74 -3.59
C GLY A 163 12.05 -9.54 -2.37
N SER A 164 12.26 -8.98 -1.21
CA SER A 164 11.78 -9.49 0.08
C SER A 164 11.19 -8.37 0.92
N ILE A 165 10.30 -8.70 1.85
CA ILE A 165 9.67 -7.76 2.76
C ILE A 165 9.62 -8.32 4.16
N THR A 166 9.82 -7.47 5.14
CA THR A 166 9.62 -7.75 6.55
C THR A 166 8.80 -6.63 7.19
N ALA A 167 8.13 -6.92 8.28
CA ALA A 167 7.43 -5.92 9.06
C ALA A 167 7.70 -6.14 10.55
N GLY A 168 7.61 -5.06 11.31
CA GLY A 168 7.82 -5.08 12.76
C GLY A 168 7.42 -3.77 13.37
N ASN A 169 7.45 -3.72 14.69
CA ASN A 169 7.22 -2.50 15.44
C ASN A 169 8.55 -1.74 15.63
N ARG A 170 8.47 -0.42 15.69
CA ARG A 170 9.62 0.42 16.08
C ARG A 170 10.03 0.08 17.51
N ALA A 171 11.32 -0.14 17.73
CA ALA A 171 11.84 -0.19 19.09
C ALA A 171 11.65 1.19 19.75
N VAL A 172 11.00 1.21 20.89
CA VAL A 172 10.79 2.40 21.73
C VAL A 172 12.09 2.77 22.42
#